data_162bd41cc9872d0fd4bc0ba07b7ece76
#
_entry.id   162bd41cc9872d0fd4bc0ba07b7ece76
#
_cell.length_a   1.000
_cell.length_b   1.000
_cell.length_c   1.000
_cell.angle_alpha   90.00
_cell.angle_beta   90.00
_cell.angle_gamma   90.00
#
_symmetry.space_group_name_H-M   'P 1'
#
loop_
_entity.id
_entity.type
_entity.pdbx_description
1 polymer ?
#
loop_
_entity_poly.entity_id
_entity_poly.type
_entity_poly.pdbx_seq_one_letter_code
_entity_poly.pdbx_strand_id
1 'polypeptide(L)'
;MLEEEYDKSRRRMPRHLRPRPASEGPFTYEIRAAEVSDIPDIREIYNYYVTNSVVTFDEKRWSVAQWRAKFDHIQKLNLPFLVAQSPRGQVLGYALVSPWAGKSAFRYTVENSIYLGPSATGKGLGRALLEALIVACEDLGIRELVAVISDKGADGSIALHERLGFVEVGRMGRVGFKFGRWLGTIYLQKSLHPKKKTKRRLFSR
;
A
#
# COMPACT_ATOMS: atom_id res chain seq x y z
N MET A 1 -12.85 21.05 20.81
CA MET A 1 -12.04 22.28 20.75
C MET A 1 -10.55 21.91 20.85
N LEU A 2 -10.02 21.13 19.87
CA LEU A 2 -8.59 20.79 19.68
C LEU A 2 -8.26 20.58 18.19
N GLU A 3 -9.11 21.03 17.27
CA GLU A 3 -8.86 20.92 15.81
C GLU A 3 -8.07 22.12 15.24
N GLU A 4 -7.80 23.16 16.02
CA GLU A 4 -7.23 24.42 15.51
C GLU A 4 -5.71 24.54 15.59
N GLU A 5 -5.00 23.64 16.27
CA GLU A 5 -3.53 23.70 16.38
C GLU A 5 -2.76 22.90 15.34
N TYR A 6 -3.45 22.38 14.33
CA TYR A 6 -2.77 21.69 13.23
C TYR A 6 -2.20 22.74 12.25
N ASP A 7 -0.91 23.02 12.39
CA ASP A 7 -0.19 24.04 11.61
C ASP A 7 -0.37 23.89 10.11
N LYS A 8 -1.20 24.75 9.51
CA LYS A 8 -1.46 24.82 8.06
C LYS A 8 -0.19 25.12 7.25
N SER A 9 0.89 25.67 7.84
CA SER A 9 2.14 26.02 7.16
C SER A 9 2.97 24.78 6.76
N ARG A 10 2.80 23.65 7.46
CA ARG A 10 3.47 22.38 7.16
C ARG A 10 2.85 21.63 5.98
N ARG A 11 1.72 22.09 5.44
CA ARG A 11 0.94 21.46 4.36
C ARG A 11 1.42 21.79 2.95
N ARG A 12 2.65 22.22 2.73
CA ARG A 12 3.12 22.40 1.36
C ARG A 12 3.36 21.03 0.71
N MET A 13 2.26 20.54 0.09
CA MET A 13 2.33 19.34 -0.75
C MET A 13 3.44 19.52 -1.80
N PRO A 14 4.37 18.56 -1.94
CA PRO A 14 5.37 18.57 -3.00
C PRO A 14 4.72 18.84 -4.36
N ARG A 15 5.40 19.56 -5.25
CA ARG A 15 4.83 20.07 -6.51
C ARG A 15 4.21 18.96 -7.37
N HIS A 16 4.82 17.79 -7.40
CA HIS A 16 4.37 16.61 -8.15
C HIS A 16 3.17 15.89 -7.52
N LEU A 17 2.88 16.13 -6.24
CA LEU A 17 1.72 15.55 -5.53
C LEU A 17 0.49 16.49 -5.51
N ARG A 18 0.61 17.72 -6.04
CA ARG A 18 -0.51 18.68 -6.04
C ARG A 18 -1.61 18.23 -7.00
N PRO A 19 -2.90 18.43 -6.63
CA PRO A 19 -4.01 18.22 -7.56
C PRO A 19 -3.82 19.05 -8.82
N ARG A 20 -4.01 18.45 -9.99
CA ARG A 20 -4.01 19.18 -11.26
C ARG A 20 -5.32 19.90 -11.47
N PRO A 21 -5.30 21.08 -12.17
CA PRO A 21 -6.57 21.73 -12.58
C PRO A 21 -7.38 20.81 -13.50
N ALA A 22 -8.71 20.96 -13.47
CA ALA A 22 -9.72 20.07 -14.04
C ALA A 22 -9.75 19.93 -15.59
N SER A 23 -8.75 20.42 -16.32
CA SER A 23 -8.69 20.44 -17.79
C SER A 23 -7.82 19.37 -18.44
N GLU A 24 -7.34 18.40 -17.67
CA GLU A 24 -6.51 17.32 -18.24
C GLU A 24 -7.36 16.10 -18.60
N GLY A 25 -7.11 15.53 -19.78
CA GLY A 25 -7.79 14.37 -20.36
C GLY A 25 -7.96 13.16 -19.43
N PRO A 26 -8.46 12.02 -19.90
CA PRO A 26 -8.79 10.88 -19.05
C PRO A 26 -7.60 10.46 -18.17
N PHE A 27 -7.89 10.17 -16.89
CA PHE A 27 -6.87 9.72 -15.93
C PHE A 27 -6.33 8.35 -16.34
N THR A 28 -5.17 8.33 -16.96
CA THR A 28 -4.52 7.13 -17.49
C THR A 28 -3.30 6.76 -16.65
N TYR A 29 -3.07 5.47 -16.51
CA TYR A 29 -1.93 4.91 -15.79
C TYR A 29 -1.63 3.49 -16.27
N GLU A 30 -0.43 3.03 -16.00
CA GLU A 30 0.00 1.64 -16.13
C GLU A 30 0.38 1.09 -14.76
N ILE A 31 0.01 -0.17 -14.47
CA ILE A 31 0.46 -0.87 -13.27
C ILE A 31 1.54 -1.84 -13.68
N ARG A 32 2.71 -1.72 -13.05
CA ARG A 32 3.88 -2.56 -13.30
C ARG A 32 4.61 -2.91 -12.01
N ALA A 33 5.54 -3.85 -12.09
CA ALA A 33 6.48 -4.10 -11.01
C ALA A 33 7.29 -2.83 -10.69
N ALA A 34 7.52 -2.61 -9.40
CA ALA A 34 8.36 -1.50 -8.95
C ALA A 34 9.82 -1.75 -9.30
N GLU A 35 10.51 -0.68 -9.63
CA GLU A 35 11.93 -0.64 -9.91
C GLU A 35 12.66 0.24 -8.89
N VAL A 36 13.98 0.10 -8.84
CA VAL A 36 14.83 0.91 -7.94
C VAL A 36 14.68 2.40 -8.21
N SER A 37 14.49 2.78 -9.46
CA SER A 37 14.26 4.14 -9.91
C SER A 37 12.98 4.77 -9.36
N ASP A 38 11.99 3.97 -8.91
CA ASP A 38 10.74 4.45 -8.34
C ASP A 38 10.86 4.85 -6.86
N ILE A 39 11.93 4.42 -6.18
CA ILE A 39 12.09 4.61 -4.73
C ILE A 39 11.97 6.07 -4.29
N PRO A 40 12.54 7.06 -4.97
CA PRO A 40 12.36 8.46 -4.59
C PRO A 40 10.89 8.89 -4.54
N ASP A 41 10.11 8.53 -5.54
CA ASP A 41 8.67 8.87 -5.62
C ASP A 41 7.84 8.11 -4.59
N ILE A 42 8.10 6.81 -4.41
CA ILE A 42 7.49 5.96 -3.38
C ILE A 42 7.73 6.57 -2.00
N ARG A 43 8.97 6.98 -1.70
CA ARG A 43 9.34 7.65 -0.46
C ARG A 43 8.55 8.95 -0.25
N GLU A 44 8.42 9.78 -1.28
CA GLU A 44 7.68 11.05 -1.16
C GLU A 44 6.19 10.79 -0.87
N ILE A 45 5.57 9.84 -1.56
CA ILE A 45 4.19 9.43 -1.29
C ILE A 45 4.05 8.98 0.16
N TYR A 46 4.89 8.05 0.64
CA TYR A 46 4.82 7.55 2.00
C TYR A 46 5.05 8.63 3.05
N ASN A 47 6.09 9.43 2.87
CA ASN A 47 6.46 10.50 3.80
C ASN A 47 5.41 11.61 3.89
N TYR A 48 4.62 11.81 2.83
CA TYR A 48 3.44 12.67 2.91
C TYR A 48 2.47 12.16 3.99
N TYR A 49 2.17 10.87 4.02
CA TYR A 49 1.28 10.29 5.04
C TYR A 49 1.92 10.24 6.41
N VAL A 50 3.21 9.99 6.52
CA VAL A 50 3.94 10.05 7.81
C VAL A 50 3.76 11.42 8.45
N THR A 51 3.87 12.49 7.67
CA THR A 51 3.83 13.86 8.18
C THR A 51 2.41 14.41 8.36
N ASN A 52 1.44 13.97 7.52
CA ASN A 52 0.14 14.65 7.42
C ASN A 52 -1.05 13.76 7.78
N SER A 53 -0.83 12.53 8.23
CA SER A 53 -1.93 11.58 8.41
C SER A 53 -1.67 10.59 9.54
N VAL A 54 -2.75 10.03 10.07
CA VAL A 54 -2.73 8.94 11.05
C VAL A 54 -2.92 7.55 10.41
N VAL A 55 -2.98 7.46 9.10
CA VAL A 55 -3.13 6.17 8.38
C VAL A 55 -1.87 5.31 8.41
N THR A 56 -0.73 5.88 8.77
CA THR A 56 0.50 5.17 9.12
C THR A 56 0.94 5.54 10.52
N PHE A 57 1.46 4.56 11.24
CA PHE A 57 1.94 4.72 12.62
C PHE A 57 3.39 5.20 12.70
N ASP A 58 4.09 5.31 11.57
CA ASP A 58 5.42 5.92 11.54
C ASP A 58 5.32 7.43 11.85
N GLU A 59 6.19 7.89 12.75
CA GLU A 59 6.30 9.30 13.14
C GLU A 59 7.46 10.00 12.43
N LYS A 60 8.48 9.25 12.01
CA LYS A 60 9.67 9.77 11.33
C LYS A 60 9.64 9.44 9.85
N ARG A 61 9.99 10.42 9.03
CA ARG A 61 10.12 10.24 7.59
C ARG A 61 11.20 9.20 7.26
N TRP A 62 10.90 8.35 6.30
CA TRP A 62 11.86 7.37 5.80
C TRP A 62 12.83 8.00 4.81
N SER A 63 14.08 7.57 4.89
CA SER A 63 15.13 7.90 3.92
C SER A 63 15.04 7.01 2.68
N VAL A 64 15.74 7.43 1.60
CA VAL A 64 15.91 6.59 0.40
C VAL A 64 16.60 5.26 0.75
N ALA A 65 17.58 5.27 1.65
CA ALA A 65 18.31 4.07 2.08
C ALA A 65 17.39 3.05 2.77
N GLN A 66 16.47 3.51 3.63
CA GLN A 66 15.49 2.62 4.29
C GLN A 66 14.52 2.00 3.28
N TRP A 67 14.03 2.80 2.33
CA TRP A 67 13.17 2.30 1.25
C TRP A 67 13.91 1.32 0.33
N ARG A 68 15.19 1.60 0.02
CA ARG A 68 16.02 0.69 -0.76
C ARG A 68 16.18 -0.66 -0.04
N ALA A 69 16.50 -0.64 1.24
CA ALA A 69 16.60 -1.86 2.04
C ALA A 69 15.30 -2.66 2.07
N LYS A 70 14.14 -1.97 2.23
CA LYS A 70 12.82 -2.61 2.15
C LYS A 70 12.55 -3.20 0.78
N PHE A 71 12.85 -2.48 -0.29
CA PHE A 71 12.71 -2.96 -1.67
C PHE A 71 13.54 -4.21 -1.90
N ASP A 72 14.85 -4.17 -1.57
CA ASP A 72 15.76 -5.30 -1.75
C ASP A 72 15.30 -6.53 -0.95
N HIS A 73 14.77 -6.33 0.26
CA HIS A 73 14.20 -7.41 1.06
C HIS A 73 12.98 -8.05 0.41
N ILE A 74 12.04 -7.24 -0.10
CA ILE A 74 10.84 -7.73 -0.79
C ILE A 74 11.23 -8.49 -2.06
N GLN A 75 12.17 -7.95 -2.86
CA GLN A 75 12.68 -8.60 -4.06
C GLN A 75 13.36 -9.95 -3.76
N LYS A 76 14.17 -10.01 -2.70
CA LYS A 76 14.83 -11.26 -2.25
C LYS A 76 13.81 -12.34 -1.89
N LEU A 77 12.65 -11.96 -1.40
CA LEU A 77 11.55 -12.88 -1.07
C LEU A 77 10.64 -13.19 -2.26
N ASN A 78 10.90 -12.62 -3.44
CA ASN A 78 10.04 -12.68 -4.63
C ASN A 78 8.60 -12.24 -4.35
N LEU A 79 8.40 -11.31 -3.41
CA LEU A 79 7.08 -10.79 -3.09
C LEU A 79 6.71 -9.62 -4.02
N PRO A 80 5.41 -9.44 -4.36
CA PRO A 80 5.00 -8.38 -5.26
C PRO A 80 5.16 -7.00 -4.63
N PHE A 81 5.74 -6.10 -5.42
CA PHE A 81 5.80 -4.68 -5.19
C PHE A 81 5.45 -3.99 -6.50
N LEU A 82 4.30 -3.32 -6.54
CA LEU A 82 3.72 -2.72 -7.73
C LEU A 82 3.67 -1.20 -7.61
N VAL A 83 3.84 -0.52 -8.73
CA VAL A 83 3.60 0.92 -8.87
C VAL A 83 2.56 1.18 -9.96
N ALA A 84 1.80 2.24 -9.78
CA ALA A 84 0.99 2.81 -10.84
C ALA A 84 1.72 4.05 -11.37
N GLN A 85 2.03 4.06 -12.66
CA GLN A 85 2.78 5.10 -13.32
C GLN A 85 1.92 5.85 -14.32
N SER A 86 2.03 7.17 -14.35
CA SER A 86 1.40 8.01 -15.37
C SER A 86 2.13 7.89 -16.72
N PRO A 87 1.51 8.28 -17.85
CA PRO A 87 2.18 8.31 -19.16
C PRO A 87 3.42 9.21 -19.21
N ARG A 88 3.59 10.09 -18.23
CA ARG A 88 4.77 10.97 -18.09
C ARG A 88 5.86 10.37 -17.18
N GLY A 89 5.74 9.10 -16.78
CA GLY A 89 6.70 8.41 -15.94
C GLY A 89 6.59 8.67 -14.43
N GLN A 90 5.62 9.48 -13.97
CA GLN A 90 5.45 9.79 -12.56
C GLN A 90 4.75 8.65 -11.81
N VAL A 91 5.25 8.23 -10.66
CA VAL A 91 4.57 7.27 -9.78
C VAL A 91 3.37 7.94 -9.11
N LEU A 92 2.18 7.40 -9.35
CA LEU A 92 0.91 7.89 -8.83
C LEU A 92 0.49 7.20 -7.53
N GLY A 93 1.04 6.02 -7.27
CA GLY A 93 0.78 5.22 -6.09
C GLY A 93 1.51 3.90 -6.18
N TYR A 94 1.51 3.16 -5.09
CA TYR A 94 2.15 1.86 -5.02
C TYR A 94 1.38 0.92 -4.09
N ALA A 95 1.58 -0.39 -4.32
CA ALA A 95 1.11 -1.45 -3.43
C ALA A 95 2.20 -2.51 -3.29
N LEU A 96 2.37 -3.04 -2.10
CA LEU A 96 3.34 -4.08 -1.82
C LEU A 96 2.80 -5.06 -0.78
N VAL A 97 3.45 -6.21 -0.66
CA VAL A 97 3.26 -7.09 0.49
C VAL A 97 4.57 -7.32 1.23
N SER A 98 4.43 -7.62 2.52
CA SER A 98 5.53 -8.02 3.41
C SER A 98 5.11 -9.30 4.15
N PRO A 99 6.04 -10.15 4.62
CA PRO A 99 5.70 -11.27 5.47
C PRO A 99 4.89 -10.82 6.68
N TRP A 100 3.78 -11.52 6.98
CA TRP A 100 2.93 -11.20 8.12
C TRP A 100 3.65 -11.31 9.46
N ALA A 101 4.47 -12.36 9.62
CA ALA A 101 5.23 -12.58 10.85
C ALA A 101 6.51 -13.37 10.54
N GLY A 102 7.48 -13.31 11.47
CA GLY A 102 8.81 -13.87 11.28
C GLY A 102 8.94 -15.39 11.43
N LYS A 103 7.85 -16.14 11.72
CA LYS A 103 7.91 -17.60 11.89
C LYS A 103 7.55 -18.33 10.58
N SER A 104 8.23 -19.41 10.28
CA SER A 104 8.10 -20.17 9.02
C SER A 104 6.69 -20.71 8.74
N ALA A 105 5.89 -20.97 9.77
CA ALA A 105 4.50 -21.42 9.60
C ALA A 105 3.61 -20.36 8.92
N PHE A 106 3.96 -19.08 8.99
CA PHE A 106 3.24 -17.97 8.34
C PHE A 106 3.67 -17.69 6.90
N ARG A 107 4.50 -18.55 6.28
CA ARG A 107 5.05 -18.34 4.93
C ARG A 107 4.04 -18.11 3.80
N TYR A 108 2.78 -18.45 4.01
CA TYR A 108 1.69 -18.25 3.02
C TYR A 108 0.77 -17.07 3.36
N THR A 109 1.12 -16.32 4.42
CA THR A 109 0.38 -15.14 4.86
C THR A 109 1.25 -13.90 4.69
N VAL A 110 0.70 -12.87 4.08
CA VAL A 110 1.39 -11.59 3.89
C VAL A 110 0.50 -10.43 4.30
N GLU A 111 1.14 -9.34 4.73
CA GLU A 111 0.48 -8.06 4.98
C GLU A 111 0.62 -7.17 3.75
N ASN A 112 -0.50 -6.60 3.28
CA ASN A 112 -0.47 -5.63 2.20
C ASN A 112 -0.38 -4.20 2.72
N SER A 113 0.29 -3.36 1.94
CA SER A 113 0.32 -1.91 2.11
C SER A 113 -0.01 -1.26 0.77
N ILE A 114 -0.86 -0.23 0.79
CA ILE A 114 -1.23 0.54 -0.40
C ILE A 114 -1.25 2.03 -0.06
N TYR A 115 -0.59 2.83 -0.88
CA TYR A 115 -0.54 4.28 -0.74
C TYR A 115 -0.65 4.95 -2.10
N LEU A 116 -1.45 5.99 -2.17
CA LEU A 116 -1.65 6.80 -3.38
C LEU A 116 -1.12 8.21 -3.18
N GLY A 117 -0.55 8.78 -4.21
CA GLY A 117 -0.29 10.22 -4.21
C GLY A 117 -1.61 10.98 -4.01
N PRO A 118 -1.65 12.07 -3.22
CA PRO A 118 -2.89 12.79 -2.91
C PRO A 118 -3.70 13.20 -4.14
N SER A 119 -3.04 13.55 -5.24
CA SER A 119 -3.68 13.91 -6.52
C SER A 119 -4.29 12.71 -7.27
N ALA A 120 -3.96 11.48 -6.90
CA ALA A 120 -4.40 10.25 -7.55
C ALA A 120 -5.55 9.55 -6.79
N THR A 121 -5.95 10.08 -5.63
CA THR A 121 -7.05 9.53 -4.83
C THR A 121 -8.41 9.77 -5.49
N GLY A 122 -9.40 8.93 -5.18
CA GLY A 122 -10.78 9.09 -5.69
C GLY A 122 -10.98 8.78 -7.18
N LYS A 123 -9.95 8.26 -7.88
CA LYS A 123 -9.97 7.98 -9.32
C LYS A 123 -9.95 6.49 -9.68
N GLY A 124 -10.28 5.62 -8.73
CA GLY A 124 -10.27 4.16 -8.94
C GLY A 124 -8.90 3.48 -8.86
N LEU A 125 -7.81 4.26 -8.78
CA LEU A 125 -6.45 3.74 -8.82
C LEU A 125 -6.14 2.75 -7.67
N GLY A 126 -6.63 3.05 -6.46
CA GLY A 126 -6.44 2.15 -5.32
C GLY A 126 -7.05 0.77 -5.54
N ARG A 127 -8.24 0.73 -6.16
CA ARG A 127 -8.88 -0.52 -6.54
C ARG A 127 -8.03 -1.31 -7.54
N ALA A 128 -7.60 -0.67 -8.61
CA ALA A 128 -6.80 -1.32 -9.63
C ALA A 128 -5.46 -1.86 -9.08
N LEU A 129 -4.76 -1.09 -8.23
CA LEU A 129 -3.54 -1.53 -7.58
C LEU A 129 -3.75 -2.72 -6.65
N LEU A 130 -4.82 -2.71 -5.84
CA LEU A 130 -5.09 -3.81 -4.91
C LEU A 130 -5.57 -5.07 -5.63
N GLU A 131 -6.37 -4.94 -6.69
CA GLU A 131 -6.75 -6.07 -7.57
C GLU A 131 -5.51 -6.69 -8.23
N ALA A 132 -4.60 -5.88 -8.78
CA ALA A 132 -3.35 -6.38 -9.37
C ALA A 132 -2.46 -7.07 -8.33
N LEU A 133 -2.38 -6.53 -7.11
CA LEU A 133 -1.62 -7.11 -6.01
C LEU A 133 -2.19 -8.47 -5.58
N ILE A 134 -3.52 -8.60 -5.49
CA ILE A 134 -4.22 -9.85 -5.18
C ILE A 134 -3.85 -10.92 -6.21
N VAL A 135 -3.97 -10.60 -7.50
CA VAL A 135 -3.62 -11.53 -8.59
C VAL A 135 -2.15 -11.97 -8.51
N ALA A 136 -1.23 -11.04 -8.29
CA ALA A 136 0.19 -11.35 -8.13
C ALA A 136 0.47 -12.27 -6.93
N CYS A 137 -0.25 -12.09 -5.82
CA CYS A 137 -0.16 -12.96 -4.66
C CYS A 137 -0.70 -14.37 -4.93
N GLU A 138 -1.83 -14.50 -5.65
CA GLU A 138 -2.40 -15.80 -6.05
C GLU A 138 -1.45 -16.57 -6.96
N ASP A 139 -0.81 -15.90 -7.92
CA ASP A 139 0.17 -16.51 -8.84
C ASP A 139 1.43 -17.03 -8.10
N LEU A 140 1.79 -16.42 -6.97
CA LEU A 140 2.89 -16.86 -6.10
C LEU A 140 2.50 -17.96 -5.10
N GLY A 141 1.22 -18.28 -4.99
CA GLY A 141 0.73 -19.30 -4.05
C GLY A 141 0.53 -18.80 -2.64
N ILE A 142 0.48 -17.49 -2.42
CA ILE A 142 0.03 -16.90 -1.16
C ILE A 142 -1.42 -17.30 -0.90
N ARG A 143 -1.75 -17.54 0.36
CA ARG A 143 -3.08 -18.02 0.79
C ARG A 143 -3.89 -16.96 1.51
N GLU A 144 -3.21 -16.11 2.26
CA GLU A 144 -3.87 -15.12 3.12
C GLU A 144 -3.23 -13.74 2.93
N LEU A 145 -4.08 -12.75 2.70
CA LEU A 145 -3.73 -11.33 2.75
C LEU A 145 -4.31 -10.72 4.01
N VAL A 146 -3.47 -10.02 4.76
CA VAL A 146 -3.88 -9.24 5.92
C VAL A 146 -3.67 -7.75 5.61
N ALA A 147 -4.64 -6.93 5.97
CA ALA A 147 -4.51 -5.48 5.97
C ALA A 147 -4.62 -4.98 7.41
N VAL A 148 -3.63 -4.19 7.84
CA VAL A 148 -3.63 -3.51 9.15
C VAL A 148 -3.89 -2.05 8.91
N ILE A 149 -5.06 -1.58 9.30
CA ILE A 149 -5.57 -0.25 8.96
C ILE A 149 -5.81 0.54 10.25
N SER A 150 -5.44 1.83 10.26
CA SER A 150 -5.78 2.72 11.38
C SER A 150 -7.30 2.83 11.55
N ASP A 151 -7.76 2.80 12.81
CA ASP A 151 -9.17 2.99 13.16
C ASP A 151 -9.68 4.42 12.94
N LYS A 152 -8.79 5.34 12.52
CA LYS A 152 -9.11 6.75 12.28
C LYS A 152 -8.51 7.25 10.98
N GLY A 153 -9.30 8.01 10.22
CA GLY A 153 -8.87 8.68 8.99
C GLY A 153 -8.56 7.73 7.81
N ALA A 154 -8.95 6.47 7.91
CA ALA A 154 -8.68 5.44 6.90
C ALA A 154 -9.95 4.80 6.31
N ASP A 155 -11.12 5.46 6.43
CA ASP A 155 -12.42 4.93 5.97
C ASP A 155 -12.40 4.51 4.51
N GLY A 156 -11.73 5.29 3.67
CA GLY A 156 -11.56 4.96 2.24
C GLY A 156 -10.74 3.68 2.02
N SER A 157 -9.75 3.39 2.88
CA SER A 157 -8.97 2.16 2.82
C SER A 157 -9.80 0.97 3.28
N ILE A 158 -10.55 1.10 4.37
CA ILE A 158 -11.45 0.06 4.89
C ILE A 158 -12.45 -0.32 3.80
N ALA A 159 -13.20 0.67 3.28
CA ALA A 159 -14.19 0.44 2.23
C ALA A 159 -13.59 -0.17 0.94
N LEU A 160 -12.34 0.18 0.59
CA LEU A 160 -11.64 -0.40 -0.54
C LEU A 160 -11.40 -1.90 -0.34
N HIS A 161 -10.85 -2.27 0.81
CA HIS A 161 -10.55 -3.67 1.13
C HIS A 161 -11.83 -4.51 1.23
N GLU A 162 -12.87 -4.01 1.91
CA GLU A 162 -14.17 -4.70 2.01
C GLU A 162 -14.80 -4.98 0.65
N ARG A 163 -14.78 -3.99 -0.27
CA ARG A 163 -15.25 -4.16 -1.65
C ARG A 163 -14.50 -5.21 -2.45
N LEU A 164 -13.26 -5.50 -2.07
CA LEU A 164 -12.44 -6.54 -2.68
C LEU A 164 -12.48 -7.87 -1.89
N GLY A 165 -13.44 -7.99 -0.97
CA GLY A 165 -13.74 -9.23 -0.25
C GLY A 165 -12.83 -9.50 0.94
N PHE A 166 -12.19 -8.49 1.49
CA PHE A 166 -11.59 -8.59 2.81
C PHE A 166 -12.68 -8.52 3.89
N VAL A 167 -12.51 -9.28 4.95
CA VAL A 167 -13.43 -9.35 6.09
C VAL A 167 -12.69 -8.88 7.33
N GLU A 168 -13.34 -8.09 8.16
CA GLU A 168 -12.79 -7.71 9.46
C GLU A 168 -12.69 -8.93 10.38
N VAL A 169 -11.48 -9.15 10.91
CA VAL A 169 -11.17 -10.28 11.81
C VAL A 169 -10.79 -9.84 13.22
N GLY A 170 -10.64 -8.56 13.44
CA GLY A 170 -10.38 -8.03 14.78
C GLY A 170 -10.02 -6.56 14.81
N ARG A 171 -10.03 -6.02 16.02
CA ARG A 171 -9.63 -4.64 16.33
C ARG A 171 -8.78 -4.59 17.58
N MET A 172 -7.81 -3.69 17.59
CA MET A 172 -7.09 -3.31 18.81
C MET A 172 -7.25 -1.82 19.03
N GLY A 173 -7.75 -1.42 20.19
CA GLY A 173 -7.88 -0.02 20.56
C GLY A 173 -6.61 0.48 21.24
N ARG A 174 -6.24 1.76 21.01
CA ARG A 174 -5.18 2.46 21.74
C ARG A 174 -3.81 1.75 21.72
N VAL A 175 -3.42 1.21 20.57
CA VAL A 175 -2.14 0.52 20.39
C VAL A 175 -1.04 1.41 19.83
N GLY A 176 -1.37 2.56 19.26
CA GLY A 176 -0.44 3.55 18.76
C GLY A 176 -0.76 4.94 19.30
N PHE A 177 0.26 5.81 19.37
CA PHE A 177 0.10 7.21 19.76
C PHE A 177 0.77 8.10 18.73
N LYS A 178 0.02 9.00 18.10
CA LYS A 178 0.54 9.90 17.07
C LYS A 178 -0.26 11.21 17.06
N PHE A 179 0.42 12.33 16.85
CA PHE A 179 -0.18 13.66 16.87
C PHE A 179 -1.03 13.94 18.12
N GLY A 180 -0.51 13.56 19.30
CA GLY A 180 -1.17 13.82 20.59
C GLY A 180 -2.41 12.95 20.87
N ARG A 181 -2.69 11.90 20.08
CA ARG A 181 -3.87 11.06 20.26
C ARG A 181 -3.57 9.56 20.14
N TRP A 182 -4.35 8.76 20.87
CA TRP A 182 -4.34 7.32 20.78
C TRP A 182 -5.08 6.85 19.53
N LEU A 183 -4.51 5.86 18.87
CA LEU A 183 -5.02 5.22 17.67
C LEU A 183 -5.15 3.72 17.91
N GLY A 184 -6.16 3.11 17.30
CA GLY A 184 -6.34 1.68 17.21
C GLY A 184 -6.00 1.16 15.82
N THR A 185 -6.05 -0.16 15.67
CA THR A 185 -5.92 -0.87 14.40
C THR A 185 -7.12 -1.77 14.14
N ILE A 186 -7.51 -1.84 12.88
CA ILE A 186 -8.50 -2.76 12.34
C ILE A 186 -7.75 -3.76 11.48
N TYR A 187 -8.00 -5.05 11.70
CA TYR A 187 -7.41 -6.14 10.94
C TYR A 187 -8.45 -6.68 9.97
N LEU A 188 -8.17 -6.57 8.69
CA LEU A 188 -8.97 -7.18 7.64
C LEU A 188 -8.18 -8.32 7.02
N GLN A 189 -8.85 -9.42 6.68
CA GLN A 189 -8.24 -10.60 6.08
C GLN A 189 -8.99 -11.03 4.82
N LYS A 190 -8.25 -11.50 3.84
CA LYS A 190 -8.78 -12.11 2.63
C LYS A 190 -8.08 -13.42 2.34
N SER A 191 -8.85 -14.51 2.27
CA SER A 191 -8.35 -15.79 1.75
C SER A 191 -8.25 -15.76 0.23
N LEU A 192 -7.15 -16.24 -0.29
CA LEU A 192 -6.85 -16.32 -1.72
C LEU A 192 -6.98 -17.76 -2.23
N HIS A 193 -7.30 -17.88 -3.51
CA HIS A 193 -7.41 -19.14 -4.22
C HIS A 193 -6.30 -19.26 -5.27
N PRO A 194 -5.06 -19.64 -4.87
CA PRO A 194 -3.95 -19.72 -5.81
C PRO A 194 -4.26 -20.65 -6.99
N LYS A 195 -3.91 -20.21 -8.18
CA LYS A 195 -4.04 -21.03 -9.39
C LYS A 195 -3.24 -22.31 -9.21
N LYS A 196 -3.83 -23.48 -9.48
CA LYS A 196 -3.10 -24.75 -9.50
C LYS A 196 -1.98 -24.64 -10.53
N LYS A 197 -0.71 -24.73 -10.10
CA LYS A 197 0.41 -24.84 -11.05
C LYS A 197 0.16 -26.06 -11.90
N THR A 198 -0.16 -25.89 -13.19
CA THR A 198 -0.25 -26.98 -14.14
C THR A 198 1.15 -27.59 -14.22
N LYS A 199 1.33 -28.78 -13.63
CA LYS A 199 2.58 -29.53 -13.81
C LYS A 199 2.72 -29.75 -15.31
N ARG A 200 3.64 -29.04 -15.97
CA ARG A 200 4.10 -29.42 -17.29
C ARG A 200 4.61 -30.85 -17.16
N ARG A 201 3.82 -31.82 -17.61
CA ARG A 201 4.31 -33.19 -17.87
C ARG A 201 5.41 -33.02 -18.91
N LEU A 202 6.65 -33.06 -18.49
CA LEU A 202 7.75 -33.41 -19.36
C LEU A 202 7.52 -34.84 -19.75
N PHE A 203 7.01 -35.03 -20.96
CA PHE A 203 7.06 -36.35 -21.60
C PHE A 203 8.54 -36.61 -21.89
N SER A 204 9.19 -37.41 -21.03
CA SER A 204 10.39 -38.14 -21.39
C SER A 204 9.96 -39.29 -22.28
N ARG A 205 10.35 -39.29 -23.55
CA ARG A 205 10.56 -40.49 -24.36
C ARG A 205 12.02 -40.86 -24.27
#